data_ed49657f992b6ee237c046d0dd9a3b72
#
_entry.id   ed49657f992b6ee237c046d0dd9a3b72
#
_cell.length_a   1.000
_cell.length_b   1.000
_cell.length_c   1.000
_cell.angle_alpha   90.00
_cell.angle_beta   90.00
_cell.angle_gamma   90.00
#
_symmetry.space_group_name_H-M   'P 1'
#
loop_
_entity.id
_entity.type
_entity.pdbx_description
1 polymer ?
#
loop_
_entity_poly.entity_id
_entity_poly.type
_entity_poly.pdbx_seq_one_letter_code
_entity_poly.pdbx_strand_id
1 'polypeptide(L)'
;MKRKWIIAAACACALIFAGCSSDTATENAPEAVEEITITNEENVPTSYDCIVVDGSPEGVTAAISAARNGLSTLLICQDEALGGLYTLGELNYIDVPESRDGTVLVEGIYKEFYDAVGGSGFDVTVAKNTFYEMVQAEDNITLRVQSKFVEPVLEDHAVTGVTVEEDGERVTYTAPVVIDATPDGDVCAAAGCDYTFAGEDIGERDREMGVTLVFRLSGVDWEKVSEFVQTPEDGESAAEGGVNGNLAWGYSTEGYAYEPEDDAMRLRGFNIARQANGDVLINALVIFDVDALDAESRAEGIARGQKELPRIVEYMNENCVGFEKAELVDTAEQLYVRETRHIRCEDTLTIDDVLENRSQEAAIAVSNYPVDVQATKTQTYGTVVGFPDQYEIGFGSLIPQNIDGLMIVGRAAGYTSMAAGSARIVPTGMACAQAAGVAARVALEDENIRVLRDLLASDADIAEIQQLLTEQGARLDHTETHEAVMDHWAYDGLKVIRSMGFADGGYDNDYRLDETVSGPRFANMMNTVVKKSGLALEPRIAVNEETNNEEMLTALAEKVAALDGSAAPADFAASVQFLQARNILDATLAENFADPSATADAASCYMLAARLYEYLLTLPGASAYEAIDRLS
;
A
#
# COMPACT_ATOMS: atom_id res chain seq x y z
N MET A 1 40.56 -22.42 26.38
CA MET A 1 39.59 -22.87 27.41
C MET A 1 39.40 -21.79 28.44
N LYS A 2 38.43 -20.91 28.22
CA LYS A 2 37.85 -20.05 29.28
C LYS A 2 36.36 -19.92 28.97
N ARG A 3 35.56 -20.62 29.77
CA ARG A 3 34.09 -20.50 29.75
C ARG A 3 33.71 -19.08 30.19
N LYS A 4 33.00 -18.33 29.36
CA LYS A 4 32.26 -17.14 29.79
C LYS A 4 30.81 -17.55 30.08
N TRP A 5 30.35 -17.17 31.21
CA TRP A 5 29.01 -17.39 31.73
C TRP A 5 28.05 -16.43 31.05
N ILE A 6 26.99 -16.97 30.53
CA ILE A 6 25.80 -16.23 30.05
C ILE A 6 25.03 -15.81 31.30
N ILE A 7 24.90 -14.52 31.54
CA ILE A 7 23.97 -13.96 32.53
C ILE A 7 22.70 -13.63 31.75
N ALA A 8 21.69 -14.48 31.87
CA ALA A 8 20.35 -14.17 31.45
C ALA A 8 19.73 -13.22 32.49
N ALA A 9 19.50 -11.98 32.10
CA ALA A 9 18.69 -11.04 32.88
C ALA A 9 17.21 -11.35 32.62
N ALA A 10 16.61 -12.14 33.50
CA ALA A 10 15.16 -12.35 33.52
C ALA A 10 14.51 -11.12 34.17
N CYS A 11 13.83 -10.29 33.41
CA CYS A 11 12.86 -9.35 33.95
C CYS A 11 11.65 -10.12 34.48
N ALA A 12 11.60 -10.30 35.79
CA ALA A 12 10.46 -10.88 36.49
C ALA A 12 9.40 -9.80 36.72
N CYS A 13 8.35 -9.77 35.93
CA CYS A 13 7.13 -9.07 36.28
C CYS A 13 6.40 -9.88 37.37
N ALA A 14 6.50 -9.44 38.62
CA ALA A 14 5.75 -9.99 39.72
C ALA A 14 4.32 -9.46 39.73
N LEU A 15 3.36 -10.29 39.33
CA LEU A 15 1.93 -10.07 39.59
C LEU A 15 1.65 -10.27 41.07
N ILE A 16 1.41 -9.19 41.82
CA ILE A 16 0.87 -9.24 43.18
C ILE A 16 -0.63 -8.96 43.09
N PHE A 17 -1.45 -9.99 43.28
CA PHE A 17 -2.84 -9.82 43.65
C PHE A 17 -2.92 -9.46 45.13
N ALA A 18 -3.40 -8.28 45.47
CA ALA A 18 -3.82 -7.94 46.81
C ALA A 18 -5.10 -7.10 46.74
N GLY A 19 -6.01 -7.46 47.60
CA GLY A 19 -7.43 -7.13 47.62
C GLY A 19 -7.78 -5.67 47.84
N CYS A 20 -9.07 -5.45 47.62
CA CYS A 20 -9.82 -4.21 47.76
C CYS A 20 -9.51 -3.40 49.01
N SER A 21 -9.11 -2.15 48.84
CA SER A 21 -9.44 -1.03 49.66
C SER A 21 -9.54 0.23 48.80
N SER A 22 -10.67 0.91 48.89
CA SER A 22 -10.95 2.19 48.25
C SER A 22 -10.02 3.28 48.77
N ASP A 23 -9.01 3.61 48.02
CA ASP A 23 -8.29 4.87 48.14
C ASP A 23 -8.15 5.46 46.74
N THR A 24 -8.52 6.71 46.58
CA THR A 24 -8.38 7.54 45.39
C THR A 24 -6.88 7.60 45.02
N ALA A 25 -6.46 6.70 44.15
CA ALA A 25 -5.17 6.80 43.51
C ALA A 25 -5.27 7.90 42.44
N THR A 26 -4.54 8.99 42.67
CA THR A 26 -4.12 9.86 41.58
C THR A 26 -3.32 8.96 40.63
N GLU A 27 -3.90 8.62 39.47
CA GLU A 27 -3.14 8.02 38.36
C GLU A 27 -2.00 8.99 38.02
N ASN A 28 -0.80 8.62 38.38
CA ASN A 28 0.38 9.29 37.85
C ASN A 28 0.34 9.08 36.34
N ALA A 29 0.35 10.16 35.57
CA ALA A 29 0.58 10.09 34.13
C ALA A 29 1.84 9.24 33.89
N PRO A 30 1.84 8.34 32.89
CA PRO A 30 3.03 7.57 32.59
C PRO A 30 4.21 8.53 32.36
N GLU A 31 5.38 8.17 32.88
CA GLU A 31 6.61 8.94 32.71
C GLU A 31 6.87 9.05 31.21
N ALA A 32 7.12 10.25 30.70
CA ALA A 32 7.42 10.48 29.30
C ALA A 32 8.67 9.67 28.92
N VAL A 33 8.59 8.90 27.84
CA VAL A 33 9.74 8.17 27.29
C VAL A 33 10.68 9.19 26.65
N GLU A 34 11.95 9.18 27.03
CA GLU A 34 12.96 10.02 26.39
C GLU A 34 13.40 9.40 25.06
N GLU A 35 13.48 10.20 24.01
CA GLU A 35 13.96 9.79 22.70
C GLU A 35 15.48 9.56 22.74
N ILE A 36 15.93 8.42 22.20
CA ILE A 36 17.36 8.10 22.12
C ILE A 36 17.98 8.89 20.96
N THR A 37 19.02 9.68 21.25
CA THR A 37 19.80 10.35 20.20
C THR A 37 20.78 9.37 19.58
N ILE A 38 20.69 9.16 18.26
CA ILE A 38 21.58 8.29 17.50
C ILE A 38 22.83 9.07 17.10
N THR A 39 24.00 8.46 17.28
CA THR A 39 25.30 9.04 16.85
C THR A 39 26.04 8.04 15.98
N ASN A 40 26.60 8.52 14.88
CA ASN A 40 27.40 7.70 13.97
C ASN A 40 28.73 7.30 14.60
N GLU A 41 29.14 6.06 14.36
CA GLU A 41 30.48 5.60 14.73
C GLU A 41 31.56 6.27 13.87
N GLU A 42 32.73 6.53 14.47
CA GLU A 42 33.91 7.01 13.74
C GLU A 42 34.68 5.84 13.10
N ASN A 43 35.27 6.08 11.93
CA ASN A 43 36.17 5.14 11.24
C ASN A 43 35.55 3.76 10.90
N VAL A 44 34.33 3.75 10.37
CA VAL A 44 33.67 2.53 9.92
C VAL A 44 34.33 1.96 8.64
N PRO A 45 34.17 0.65 8.37
CA PRO A 45 34.59 0.07 7.10
C PRO A 45 33.91 0.74 5.90
N THR A 46 34.52 0.64 4.72
CA THR A 46 33.92 1.10 3.46
C THR A 46 33.45 -0.06 2.57
N SER A 47 33.62 -1.31 3.03
CA SER A 47 33.18 -2.51 2.31
C SER A 47 32.42 -3.43 3.26
N TYR A 48 31.30 -3.92 2.81
CA TYR A 48 30.37 -4.76 3.54
C TYR A 48 29.91 -5.94 2.64
N ASP A 49 29.24 -6.92 3.24
CA ASP A 49 28.55 -8.00 2.49
C ASP A 49 27.21 -7.49 1.94
N CYS A 50 26.51 -6.66 2.70
CA CYS A 50 25.23 -6.10 2.31
C CYS A 50 25.14 -4.62 2.69
N ILE A 51 24.59 -3.81 1.80
CA ILE A 51 24.20 -2.42 2.08
C ILE A 51 22.68 -2.32 1.98
N VAL A 52 22.03 -1.74 2.98
CA VAL A 52 20.61 -1.39 2.97
C VAL A 52 20.48 0.13 2.96
N VAL A 53 19.74 0.65 1.99
CA VAL A 53 19.53 2.09 1.82
C VAL A 53 18.14 2.47 2.28
N ASP A 54 18.05 3.32 3.26
CA ASP A 54 16.93 3.89 3.99
C ASP A 54 16.65 3.22 5.35
N GLY A 55 16.34 4.09 6.34
CA GLY A 55 15.99 3.69 7.71
C GLY A 55 14.48 3.45 7.92
N SER A 56 13.72 3.20 6.87
CA SER A 56 12.31 2.78 6.93
C SER A 56 12.13 1.50 7.75
N PRO A 57 10.92 1.13 8.16
CA PRO A 57 10.68 -0.15 8.83
C PRO A 57 11.18 -1.35 8.01
N GLU A 58 11.03 -1.28 6.69
CA GLU A 58 11.53 -2.27 5.73
C GLU A 58 13.06 -2.30 5.72
N GLY A 59 13.71 -1.14 5.69
CA GLY A 59 15.17 -1.07 5.69
C GLY A 59 15.79 -1.59 6.98
N VAL A 60 15.22 -1.21 8.13
CA VAL A 60 15.62 -1.77 9.43
C VAL A 60 15.47 -3.29 9.44
N THR A 61 14.33 -3.81 8.94
CA THR A 61 14.06 -5.26 8.88
C THR A 61 15.03 -5.99 7.98
N ALA A 62 15.33 -5.45 6.79
CA ALA A 62 16.29 -6.03 5.85
C ALA A 62 17.70 -6.08 6.47
N ALA A 63 18.13 -5.01 7.13
CA ALA A 63 19.44 -4.96 7.79
C ALA A 63 19.57 -5.97 8.93
N ILE A 64 18.54 -6.07 9.79
CA ILE A 64 18.50 -7.06 10.89
C ILE A 64 18.51 -8.47 10.31
N SER A 65 17.72 -8.74 9.27
CA SER A 65 17.68 -10.04 8.64
C SER A 65 19.03 -10.43 8.03
N ALA A 66 19.68 -9.54 7.28
CA ALA A 66 21.01 -9.78 6.71
C ALA A 66 22.03 -10.05 7.82
N ALA A 67 22.03 -9.26 8.90
CA ALA A 67 22.94 -9.40 10.02
C ALA A 67 22.74 -10.73 10.77
N ARG A 68 21.50 -11.12 11.07
CA ARG A 68 21.16 -12.41 11.72
C ARG A 68 21.59 -13.61 10.89
N ASN A 69 21.68 -13.44 9.57
CA ASN A 69 22.22 -14.42 8.65
C ASN A 69 23.75 -14.35 8.48
N GLY A 70 24.42 -13.57 9.31
CA GLY A 70 25.89 -13.52 9.46
C GLY A 70 26.59 -12.54 8.51
N LEU A 71 25.87 -11.70 7.77
CA LEU A 71 26.46 -10.71 6.87
C LEU A 71 26.89 -9.46 7.62
N SER A 72 28.07 -8.93 7.29
CA SER A 72 28.46 -7.57 7.66
C SER A 72 27.56 -6.60 6.89
N THR A 73 26.76 -5.82 7.60
CA THR A 73 25.67 -5.03 7.01
C THR A 73 25.85 -3.54 7.31
N LEU A 74 25.72 -2.70 6.28
CA LEU A 74 25.63 -1.26 6.43
C LEU A 74 24.18 -0.82 6.25
N LEU A 75 23.60 -0.18 7.26
CA LEU A 75 22.29 0.47 7.18
C LEU A 75 22.49 1.99 7.05
N ILE A 76 22.06 2.55 5.92
CA ILE A 76 22.13 3.98 5.61
C ILE A 76 20.76 4.61 5.80
N CYS A 77 20.67 5.68 6.60
CA CYS A 77 19.45 6.45 6.83
C CYS A 77 19.74 7.94 6.58
N GLN A 78 18.95 8.58 5.74
CA GLN A 78 19.09 10.02 5.50
C GLN A 78 18.62 10.88 6.67
N ASP A 79 17.69 10.36 7.46
CA ASP A 79 17.07 11.04 8.59
C ASP A 79 17.89 10.81 9.89
N GLU A 80 17.54 11.52 10.95
CA GLU A 80 18.18 11.38 12.27
C GLU A 80 17.61 10.23 13.10
N ALA A 81 16.42 9.71 12.72
CA ALA A 81 15.73 8.62 13.40
C ALA A 81 15.34 7.52 12.41
N LEU A 82 15.21 6.29 12.92
CA LEU A 82 14.73 5.13 12.17
C LEU A 82 13.20 5.01 12.21
N GLY A 83 12.63 4.23 11.29
CA GLY A 83 11.23 3.86 11.27
C GLY A 83 10.34 4.70 10.35
N GLY A 84 10.89 5.67 9.61
CA GLY A 84 10.25 6.40 8.51
C GLY A 84 8.78 6.75 8.75
N LEU A 85 7.87 6.11 8.01
CA LEU A 85 6.42 6.39 8.10
C LEU A 85 5.84 6.17 9.51
N TYR A 86 6.31 5.19 10.26
CA TYR A 86 5.82 4.91 11.62
C TYR A 86 6.33 5.90 12.68
N THR A 87 7.40 6.61 12.38
CA THR A 87 8.07 7.52 13.31
C THR A 87 8.03 8.97 12.84
N LEU A 88 8.70 9.30 11.74
CA LEU A 88 8.72 10.65 11.17
C LEU A 88 7.42 11.01 10.43
N GLY A 89 6.74 10.01 9.88
CA GLY A 89 5.40 10.15 9.30
C GLY A 89 4.28 10.08 10.32
N GLU A 90 4.58 9.76 11.58
CA GLU A 90 3.65 9.65 12.71
C GLU A 90 2.42 8.76 12.43
N LEU A 91 2.51 7.83 11.47
CA LEU A 91 1.47 6.84 11.21
C LEU A 91 1.56 5.71 12.24
N ASN A 92 1.07 5.96 13.43
CA ASN A 92 1.12 5.02 14.55
C ASN A 92 -0.14 4.14 14.67
N TYR A 93 -0.72 3.82 13.54
CA TYR A 93 -1.87 2.95 13.36
C TYR A 93 -1.47 1.80 12.44
N ILE A 94 -1.28 0.59 12.99
CA ILE A 94 -0.89 -0.58 12.21
C ILE A 94 -2.13 -1.36 11.80
N ASP A 95 -2.33 -1.51 10.51
CA ASP A 95 -3.25 -2.48 9.93
C ASP A 95 -2.56 -3.85 9.93
N VAL A 96 -2.93 -4.71 10.87
CA VAL A 96 -2.33 -6.06 11.01
C VAL A 96 -2.89 -6.97 9.93
N PRO A 97 -2.04 -7.60 9.10
CA PRO A 97 -2.49 -8.64 8.18
C PRO A 97 -3.02 -9.86 8.94
N GLU A 98 -4.34 -10.02 8.91
CA GLU A 98 -5.04 -11.07 9.65
C GLU A 98 -6.13 -11.68 8.77
N SER A 99 -6.09 -13.01 8.56
CA SER A 99 -7.10 -13.71 7.80
C SER A 99 -8.46 -13.69 8.51
N ARG A 100 -9.53 -14.03 7.79
CA ARG A 100 -10.91 -13.99 8.33
C ARG A 100 -11.14 -14.88 9.54
N ASP A 101 -10.28 -15.89 9.76
CA ASP A 101 -10.35 -16.77 10.95
C ASP A 101 -9.56 -16.23 12.15
N GLY A 102 -8.95 -15.06 12.05
CA GLY A 102 -8.15 -14.42 13.09
C GLY A 102 -6.69 -14.86 13.12
N THR A 103 -6.19 -15.48 12.07
CA THR A 103 -4.79 -15.87 11.97
C THR A 103 -3.93 -14.69 11.51
N VAL A 104 -2.96 -14.26 12.32
CA VAL A 104 -1.97 -13.26 11.93
C VAL A 104 -1.06 -13.84 10.85
N LEU A 105 -0.93 -13.14 9.73
CA LEU A 105 -0.23 -13.60 8.54
C LEU A 105 1.22 -13.13 8.46
N VAL A 106 1.54 -11.97 9.02
CA VAL A 106 2.91 -11.46 9.06
C VAL A 106 3.50 -11.62 10.45
N GLU A 107 4.58 -12.38 10.54
CA GLU A 107 5.31 -12.70 11.77
C GLU A 107 6.81 -12.35 11.62
N GLY A 108 7.73 -13.06 12.30
CA GLY A 108 9.17 -12.82 12.22
C GLY A 108 9.58 -11.48 12.83
N ILE A 109 10.47 -10.74 12.17
CA ILE A 109 11.02 -9.46 12.68
C ILE A 109 9.92 -8.40 12.85
N TYR A 110 8.91 -8.37 11.98
CA TYR A 110 7.75 -7.51 12.17
C TYR A 110 7.05 -7.77 13.53
N LYS A 111 6.85 -9.04 13.87
CA LYS A 111 6.19 -9.43 15.12
C LYS A 111 7.01 -9.00 16.35
N GLU A 112 8.35 -9.05 16.28
CA GLU A 112 9.22 -8.55 17.33
C GLU A 112 9.01 -7.05 17.56
N PHE A 113 8.96 -6.27 16.50
CA PHE A 113 8.62 -4.84 16.57
C PHE A 113 7.22 -4.61 17.14
N TYR A 114 6.21 -5.28 16.58
CA TYR A 114 4.81 -5.16 16.99
C TYR A 114 4.61 -5.43 18.49
N ASP A 115 5.23 -6.49 19.01
CA ASP A 115 5.16 -6.85 20.43
C ASP A 115 5.90 -5.82 21.30
N ALA A 116 7.05 -5.31 20.85
CA ALA A 116 7.87 -4.35 21.60
C ALA A 116 7.18 -2.99 21.72
N VAL A 117 6.45 -2.54 20.69
CA VAL A 117 5.72 -1.25 20.74
C VAL A 117 4.34 -1.39 21.42
N GLY A 118 3.91 -2.60 21.74
CA GLY A 118 2.66 -2.86 22.49
C GLY A 118 1.41 -2.99 21.63
N GLY A 119 1.54 -3.26 20.32
CA GLY A 119 0.43 -3.58 19.42
C GLY A 119 0.15 -2.53 18.35
N SER A 120 -1.06 -2.56 17.78
CA SER A 120 -1.42 -1.77 16.59
C SER A 120 -1.42 -0.26 16.79
N GLY A 121 -1.66 0.23 18.02
CA GLY A 121 -1.60 1.65 18.37
C GLY A 121 -0.46 1.90 19.35
N PHE A 122 0.56 2.60 18.92
CA PHE A 122 1.81 2.75 19.67
C PHE A 122 2.21 4.22 19.87
N ASP A 123 3.09 4.45 20.85
CA ASP A 123 3.74 5.74 21.05
C ASP A 123 4.91 5.89 20.06
N VAL A 124 4.97 7.01 19.37
CA VAL A 124 5.97 7.27 18.32
C VAL A 124 7.39 7.28 18.88
N THR A 125 7.60 7.83 20.08
CA THR A 125 8.93 7.84 20.73
C THR A 125 9.38 6.41 21.11
N VAL A 126 8.44 5.59 21.59
CA VAL A 126 8.70 4.17 21.84
C VAL A 126 9.09 3.47 20.54
N ALA A 127 8.40 3.73 19.43
CA ALA A 127 8.72 3.12 18.14
C ALA A 127 10.12 3.55 17.63
N LYS A 128 10.49 4.84 17.71
CA LYS A 128 11.83 5.32 17.36
C LYS A 128 12.92 4.58 18.15
N ASN A 129 12.74 4.51 19.48
CA ASN A 129 13.68 3.81 20.35
C ASN A 129 13.74 2.30 20.04
N THR A 130 12.58 1.66 19.80
CA THR A 130 12.50 0.23 19.48
C THR A 130 13.27 -0.11 18.19
N PHE A 131 13.07 0.63 17.11
CA PHE A 131 13.84 0.39 15.87
C PHE A 131 15.34 0.54 16.10
N TYR A 132 15.76 1.55 16.84
CA TYR A 132 17.17 1.73 17.17
C TYR A 132 17.73 0.60 18.04
N GLU A 133 17.02 0.19 19.09
CA GLU A 133 17.41 -0.90 19.98
C GLU A 133 17.50 -2.23 19.24
N MET A 134 16.57 -2.52 18.32
CA MET A 134 16.60 -3.71 17.47
C MET A 134 17.85 -3.73 16.58
N VAL A 135 18.23 -2.59 15.99
CA VAL A 135 19.47 -2.47 15.18
C VAL A 135 20.70 -2.64 16.06
N GLN A 136 20.73 -2.01 17.24
CA GLN A 136 21.87 -2.09 18.18
C GLN A 136 22.04 -3.48 18.81
N ALA A 137 21.01 -4.33 18.76
CA ALA A 137 21.12 -5.71 19.23
C ALA A 137 21.95 -6.62 18.30
N GLU A 138 22.22 -6.16 17.06
CA GLU A 138 22.97 -6.90 16.06
C GLU A 138 24.40 -6.36 15.92
N ASP A 139 25.40 -7.08 16.46
CA ASP A 139 26.82 -6.65 16.52
C ASP A 139 27.47 -6.37 15.14
N ASN A 140 26.88 -6.86 14.06
CA ASN A 140 27.42 -6.79 12.68
C ASN A 140 26.66 -5.81 11.78
N ILE A 141 25.78 -4.97 12.35
CA ILE A 141 25.22 -3.82 11.64
C ILE A 141 26.05 -2.57 11.95
N THR A 142 26.48 -1.88 10.91
CA THR A 142 26.97 -0.49 10.99
C THR A 142 25.82 0.42 10.59
N LEU A 143 25.38 1.29 11.50
CA LEU A 143 24.32 2.28 11.23
C LEU A 143 24.94 3.64 10.89
N ARG A 144 24.43 4.25 9.80
CA ARG A 144 24.76 5.63 9.39
C ARG A 144 23.49 6.44 9.27
N VAL A 145 23.19 7.29 10.26
CA VAL A 145 22.10 8.28 10.17
C VAL A 145 22.61 9.58 9.58
N GLN A 146 21.69 10.45 9.12
CA GLN A 146 22.00 11.70 8.43
C GLN A 146 22.97 11.49 7.24
N SER A 147 22.83 10.34 6.58
CA SER A 147 23.62 9.90 5.44
C SER A 147 22.75 9.80 4.21
N LYS A 148 22.80 10.84 3.39
CA LYS A 148 21.89 10.96 2.24
C LYS A 148 22.44 10.18 1.04
N PHE A 149 21.63 9.27 0.50
CA PHE A 149 21.91 8.62 -0.78
C PHE A 149 22.10 9.64 -1.91
N VAL A 150 23.14 9.47 -2.73
CA VAL A 150 23.47 10.34 -3.87
C VAL A 150 23.39 9.60 -5.18
N GLU A 151 24.11 8.47 -5.31
CA GLU A 151 24.17 7.69 -6.53
C GLU A 151 24.61 6.25 -6.26
N PRO A 152 24.15 5.26 -7.08
CA PRO A 152 24.68 3.90 -7.01
C PRO A 152 26.09 3.83 -7.61
N VAL A 153 26.90 2.89 -7.13
CA VAL A 153 28.15 2.49 -7.79
C VAL A 153 27.83 1.36 -8.76
N LEU A 154 28.06 1.60 -10.03
CA LEU A 154 27.74 0.64 -11.10
C LEU A 154 29.02 0.07 -11.72
N GLU A 155 29.09 -1.26 -11.83
CA GLU A 155 30.07 -1.96 -12.63
C GLU A 155 29.32 -2.81 -13.67
N ASP A 156 29.49 -2.48 -14.95
CA ASP A 156 28.71 -3.02 -16.07
C ASP A 156 27.19 -2.80 -15.84
N HIS A 157 26.45 -3.85 -15.52
CA HIS A 157 25.00 -3.81 -15.22
C HIS A 157 24.69 -4.20 -13.77
N ALA A 158 25.68 -4.15 -12.88
CA ALA A 158 25.51 -4.51 -11.48
C ALA A 158 25.73 -3.30 -10.57
N VAL A 159 24.91 -3.18 -9.54
CA VAL A 159 25.15 -2.27 -8.41
C VAL A 159 26.13 -2.96 -7.48
N THR A 160 27.27 -2.32 -7.22
CA THR A 160 28.35 -2.82 -6.36
C THR A 160 28.61 -1.94 -5.14
N GLY A 161 27.69 -1.01 -4.89
CA GLY A 161 27.77 -0.10 -3.75
C GLY A 161 26.94 1.15 -3.96
N VAL A 162 27.11 2.10 -3.07
CA VAL A 162 26.45 3.41 -3.09
C VAL A 162 27.39 4.52 -2.66
N THR A 163 27.17 5.72 -3.20
CA THR A 163 27.78 6.96 -2.71
C THR A 163 26.72 7.73 -1.92
N VAL A 164 27.09 8.19 -0.73
CA VAL A 164 26.25 9.00 0.13
C VAL A 164 26.91 10.35 0.42
N GLU A 165 26.15 11.32 0.90
CA GLU A 165 26.62 12.57 1.46
C GLU A 165 26.48 12.52 2.98
N GLU A 166 27.60 12.64 3.70
CA GLU A 166 27.72 12.67 5.15
C GLU A 166 28.53 13.91 5.55
N ASP A 167 28.00 14.75 6.43
CA ASP A 167 28.66 16.00 6.88
C ASP A 167 29.14 16.90 5.73
N GLY A 168 28.47 16.87 4.58
CA GLY A 168 28.82 17.62 3.38
C GLY A 168 29.94 17.00 2.53
N GLU A 169 30.41 15.81 2.88
CA GLU A 169 31.41 15.05 2.12
C GLU A 169 30.76 13.82 1.45
N ARG A 170 31.26 13.48 0.26
CA ARG A 170 30.83 12.25 -0.43
C ARG A 170 31.66 11.07 0.04
N VAL A 171 30.98 10.04 0.52
CA VAL A 171 31.55 8.77 0.95
C VAL A 171 31.01 7.64 0.09
N THR A 172 31.87 6.76 -0.38
CA THR A 172 31.48 5.58 -1.17
C THR A 172 31.64 4.31 -0.35
N TYR A 173 30.57 3.56 -0.25
CA TYR A 173 30.54 2.23 0.36
C TYR A 173 30.31 1.17 -0.72
N THR A 174 30.95 0.01 -0.58
CA THR A 174 30.85 -1.09 -1.53
C THR A 174 30.28 -2.35 -0.88
N ALA A 175 29.45 -3.07 -1.62
CA ALA A 175 28.95 -4.39 -1.25
C ALA A 175 28.50 -5.15 -2.51
N PRO A 176 28.61 -6.50 -2.53
CA PRO A 176 28.08 -7.31 -3.60
C PRO A 176 26.54 -7.36 -3.65
N VAL A 177 25.85 -7.03 -2.58
CA VAL A 177 24.39 -6.94 -2.51
C VAL A 177 23.98 -5.59 -1.92
N VAL A 178 23.10 -4.90 -2.63
CA VAL A 178 22.44 -3.67 -2.16
C VAL A 178 20.94 -3.91 -2.11
N ILE A 179 20.30 -3.49 -1.01
CA ILE A 179 18.85 -3.53 -0.84
C ILE A 179 18.34 -2.08 -0.83
N ASP A 180 17.55 -1.74 -1.84
CA ASP A 180 16.82 -0.47 -1.90
C ASP A 180 15.56 -0.60 -1.03
N ALA A 181 15.59 0.03 0.13
CA ALA A 181 14.45 0.16 1.03
C ALA A 181 13.89 1.58 1.03
N THR A 182 14.34 2.42 0.09
CA THR A 182 13.77 3.76 -0.05
C THR A 182 12.29 3.65 -0.43
N PRO A 183 11.43 4.48 0.15
CA PRO A 183 9.99 4.37 -0.09
C PRO A 183 9.59 4.49 -1.56
N ASP A 184 10.42 5.12 -2.39
CA ASP A 184 10.14 5.47 -3.78
C ASP A 184 11.05 4.73 -4.79
N GLY A 185 11.87 3.75 -4.33
CA GLY A 185 12.79 3.00 -5.21
C GLY A 185 13.89 3.88 -5.81
N ASP A 186 14.48 4.78 -5.01
CA ASP A 186 15.41 5.80 -5.51
C ASP A 186 16.74 5.21 -5.97
N VAL A 187 17.23 4.15 -5.32
CA VAL A 187 18.45 3.46 -5.76
C VAL A 187 18.20 2.73 -7.08
N CYS A 188 17.08 2.03 -7.19
CA CYS A 188 16.65 1.35 -8.42
C CYS A 188 16.53 2.34 -9.58
N ALA A 189 15.82 3.45 -9.37
CA ALA A 189 15.63 4.48 -10.39
C ALA A 189 16.97 5.12 -10.81
N ALA A 190 17.85 5.42 -9.85
CA ALA A 190 19.18 5.98 -10.12
C ALA A 190 20.10 4.96 -10.82
N ALA A 191 19.95 3.67 -10.56
CA ALA A 191 20.67 2.59 -11.25
C ALA A 191 20.17 2.37 -12.68
N GLY A 192 19.03 2.94 -13.07
CA GLY A 192 18.43 2.81 -14.40
C GLY A 192 17.47 1.64 -14.53
N CYS A 193 16.92 1.15 -13.44
CA CYS A 193 15.82 0.18 -13.50
C CYS A 193 14.58 0.81 -14.15
N ASP A 194 13.89 0.03 -14.98
CA ASP A 194 12.60 0.44 -15.52
C ASP A 194 11.53 0.43 -14.42
N TYR A 195 10.58 1.33 -14.51
CA TYR A 195 9.44 1.43 -13.57
C TYR A 195 8.21 2.01 -14.26
N THR A 196 7.05 1.80 -13.68
CA THR A 196 5.84 2.58 -13.94
C THR A 196 5.60 3.56 -12.80
N PHE A 197 4.90 4.66 -13.07
CA PHE A 197 4.59 5.69 -12.08
C PHE A 197 3.09 5.72 -11.81
N ALA A 198 2.70 5.60 -10.56
CA ALA A 198 1.28 5.56 -10.14
C ALA A 198 0.47 4.60 -11.04
N GLY A 199 -0.67 5.00 -11.55
CA GLY A 199 -1.51 4.19 -12.45
C GLY A 199 -1.04 4.15 -13.92
N GLU A 200 0.24 4.37 -14.23
CA GLU A 200 0.75 4.32 -15.63
C GLU A 200 0.57 2.95 -16.27
N ASP A 201 0.69 1.88 -15.49
CA ASP A 201 0.50 0.49 -15.91
C ASP A 201 -0.92 0.16 -16.38
N ILE A 202 -1.90 0.99 -15.98
CA ILE A 202 -3.29 0.95 -16.44
C ILE A 202 -3.67 2.18 -17.27
N GLY A 203 -2.71 2.96 -17.77
CA GLY A 203 -2.94 4.15 -18.59
C GLY A 203 -3.42 5.39 -17.85
N GLU A 204 -3.07 5.53 -16.59
CA GLU A 204 -3.45 6.66 -15.72
C GLU A 204 -2.25 7.23 -14.96
N ARG A 205 -1.22 7.68 -15.70
CA ARG A 205 0.00 8.22 -15.09
C ARG A 205 -0.26 9.43 -14.18
N ASP A 206 -1.28 10.24 -14.47
CA ASP A 206 -1.65 11.41 -13.67
C ASP A 206 -2.52 11.04 -12.44
N ARG A 207 -2.63 9.76 -12.11
CA ARG A 207 -3.44 9.24 -11.02
C ARG A 207 -2.60 9.05 -9.76
N GLU A 208 -2.11 10.13 -9.20
CA GLU A 208 -1.46 10.10 -7.90
C GLU A 208 -2.49 10.12 -6.78
N MET A 209 -2.38 9.19 -5.83
CA MET A 209 -3.23 9.20 -4.63
C MET A 209 -2.89 10.40 -3.77
N GLY A 210 -3.90 11.08 -3.23
CA GLY A 210 -3.68 12.18 -2.29
C GLY A 210 -2.80 11.73 -1.12
N VAL A 211 -1.83 12.57 -0.77
CA VAL A 211 -0.94 12.34 0.38
C VAL A 211 -1.63 12.77 1.67
N THR A 212 -1.17 12.28 2.81
CA THR A 212 -1.74 12.67 4.10
C THR A 212 -0.69 13.32 4.98
N LEU A 213 -1.04 14.44 5.61
CA LEU A 213 -0.29 15.03 6.70
C LEU A 213 -0.93 14.61 8.03
N VAL A 214 -0.24 13.76 8.78
CA VAL A 214 -0.65 13.41 10.15
C VAL A 214 -0.39 14.61 11.07
N PHE A 215 -1.29 14.86 12.00
CA PHE A 215 -1.17 15.96 12.95
C PHE A 215 -1.52 15.52 14.37
N ARG A 216 -0.87 16.15 15.35
CA ARG A 216 -0.97 15.82 16.77
C ARG A 216 -1.85 16.84 17.50
N LEU A 217 -2.77 16.33 18.30
CA LEU A 217 -3.66 17.12 19.15
C LEU A 217 -3.50 16.72 20.61
N SER A 218 -3.42 17.72 21.49
CA SER A 218 -3.62 17.57 22.94
C SER A 218 -5.05 17.93 23.34
N GLY A 219 -5.40 17.69 24.61
CA GLY A 219 -6.70 18.10 25.18
C GLY A 219 -7.92 17.32 24.70
N VAL A 220 -7.72 16.21 24.00
CA VAL A 220 -8.81 15.33 23.51
C VAL A 220 -9.36 14.47 24.65
N ASP A 221 -10.68 14.42 24.77
CA ASP A 221 -11.40 13.58 25.71
C ASP A 221 -11.62 12.17 25.12
N TRP A 222 -10.68 11.27 25.39
CA TRP A 222 -10.68 9.92 24.83
C TRP A 222 -11.92 9.09 25.19
N GLU A 223 -12.50 9.31 26.38
CA GLU A 223 -13.70 8.57 26.78
C GLU A 223 -14.89 8.97 25.89
N LYS A 224 -15.06 10.28 25.64
CA LYS A 224 -16.09 10.76 24.72
C LYS A 224 -15.87 10.32 23.28
N VAL A 225 -14.62 10.34 22.78
CA VAL A 225 -14.26 9.81 21.45
C VAL A 225 -14.68 8.35 21.37
N SER A 226 -14.28 7.53 22.36
CA SER A 226 -14.58 6.10 22.40
C SER A 226 -16.08 5.81 22.43
N GLU A 227 -16.85 6.58 23.18
CA GLU A 227 -18.32 6.43 23.25
C GLU A 227 -18.98 6.86 21.92
N PHE A 228 -18.54 7.98 21.36
CA PHE A 228 -19.10 8.52 20.12
C PHE A 228 -18.93 7.56 18.94
N VAL A 229 -17.71 7.10 18.66
CA VAL A 229 -17.43 6.26 17.49
C VAL A 229 -18.07 4.87 17.55
N GLN A 230 -18.50 4.42 18.73
CA GLN A 230 -19.20 3.14 18.92
C GLN A 230 -20.73 3.31 18.93
N THR A 231 -21.25 4.54 18.85
CA THR A 231 -22.68 4.83 18.90
C THR A 231 -23.21 5.04 17.48
N PRO A 232 -24.21 4.25 17.00
CA PRO A 232 -24.80 4.45 15.68
C PRO A 232 -25.48 5.82 15.58
N GLU A 233 -25.32 6.52 14.45
CA GLU A 233 -25.95 7.84 14.23
C GLU A 233 -27.48 7.80 14.34
N ASP A 234 -28.10 6.72 13.83
CA ASP A 234 -29.56 6.53 13.87
C ASP A 234 -30.05 5.72 15.08
N GLY A 235 -29.13 5.20 15.92
CA GLY A 235 -29.42 4.36 17.08
C GLY A 235 -29.92 2.94 16.72
N GLU A 236 -29.99 2.57 15.46
CA GLU A 236 -30.51 1.29 14.96
C GLU A 236 -29.52 0.53 14.07
N SER A 237 -28.64 1.24 13.33
CA SER A 237 -27.63 0.67 12.45
C SER A 237 -26.36 0.24 13.22
N ALA A 238 -25.43 -0.45 12.54
CA ALA A 238 -24.08 -0.64 13.07
C ALA A 238 -23.34 0.71 13.11
N ALA A 239 -22.52 0.96 14.13
CA ALA A 239 -21.67 2.14 14.19
C ALA A 239 -20.69 2.15 13.01
N GLU A 240 -20.50 3.31 12.36
CA GLU A 240 -19.52 3.46 11.27
C GLU A 240 -18.08 3.54 11.76
N GLY A 241 -17.86 3.63 13.07
CA GLY A 241 -16.58 3.72 13.71
C GLY A 241 -16.35 2.62 14.73
N GLY A 242 -15.21 2.68 15.41
CA GLY A 242 -14.86 1.73 16.45
C GLY A 242 -13.65 2.15 17.27
N VAL A 243 -13.36 1.35 18.29
CA VAL A 243 -12.21 1.50 19.19
C VAL A 243 -11.53 0.15 19.39
N ASN A 244 -10.19 0.15 19.35
CA ASN A 244 -9.36 -0.99 19.70
C ASN A 244 -8.14 -0.52 20.50
N GLY A 245 -8.17 -0.65 21.82
CA GLY A 245 -7.07 -0.20 22.69
C GLY A 245 -6.81 1.31 22.58
N ASN A 246 -5.64 1.68 22.06
CA ASN A 246 -5.23 3.06 21.83
C ASN A 246 -5.68 3.63 20.47
N LEU A 247 -6.43 2.85 19.69
CA LEU A 247 -6.91 3.22 18.36
C LEU A 247 -8.39 3.55 18.38
N ALA A 248 -8.80 4.53 17.58
CA ALA A 248 -10.19 4.80 17.24
C ALA A 248 -10.30 5.18 15.76
N TRP A 249 -11.45 4.91 15.15
CA TRP A 249 -11.78 5.36 13.79
C TRP A 249 -13.24 5.77 13.71
N GLY A 250 -13.54 6.72 12.83
CA GLY A 250 -14.90 7.25 12.67
C GLY A 250 -14.89 8.68 12.16
N TYR A 251 -15.92 9.46 12.54
CA TYR A 251 -16.09 10.87 12.15
C TYR A 251 -16.14 11.10 10.63
N SER A 252 -16.67 10.13 9.87
CA SER A 252 -16.77 10.27 8.42
C SER A 252 -17.68 11.43 8.02
N THR A 253 -18.84 11.54 8.66
CA THR A 253 -19.79 12.64 8.41
C THR A 253 -19.17 14.01 8.70
N GLU A 254 -18.55 14.17 9.87
CA GLU A 254 -17.90 15.42 10.26
C GLU A 254 -16.69 15.73 9.39
N GLY A 255 -15.84 14.73 9.09
CA GLY A 255 -14.67 14.92 8.25
C GLY A 255 -15.04 15.40 6.85
N TYR A 256 -15.96 14.73 6.19
CA TYR A 256 -16.38 15.12 4.83
C TYR A 256 -17.22 16.40 4.77
N ALA A 257 -17.79 16.86 5.89
CA ALA A 257 -18.51 18.14 5.96
C ALA A 257 -17.60 19.36 6.11
N TYR A 258 -16.31 19.17 6.41
CA TYR A 258 -15.35 20.26 6.48
C TYR A 258 -15.08 20.85 5.09
N GLU A 259 -15.12 22.18 4.96
CA GLU A 259 -14.80 22.93 3.74
C GLU A 259 -13.45 23.65 3.89
N PRO A 260 -12.35 23.13 3.30
CA PRO A 260 -11.04 23.75 3.38
C PRO A 260 -10.96 25.06 2.57
N GLU A 261 -10.04 25.98 2.94
CA GLU A 261 -9.71 27.13 2.12
C GLU A 261 -8.95 26.76 0.84
N ASP A 262 -8.14 25.72 0.91
CA ASP A 262 -7.41 25.18 -0.24
C ASP A 262 -8.24 24.08 -0.90
N ASP A 263 -8.73 24.34 -2.12
CA ASP A 263 -9.56 23.41 -2.90
C ASP A 263 -8.85 22.07 -3.22
N ALA A 264 -7.53 22.01 -3.05
CA ALA A 264 -6.74 20.80 -3.21
C ALA A 264 -6.51 20.06 -1.87
N MET A 265 -7.38 20.24 -0.90
CA MET A 265 -7.38 19.51 0.38
C MET A 265 -8.75 18.95 0.70
N ARG A 266 -8.76 17.96 1.59
CA ARG A 266 -9.99 17.40 2.16
C ARG A 266 -9.70 16.72 3.49
N LEU A 267 -10.62 16.84 4.46
CA LEU A 267 -10.69 15.88 5.55
C LEU A 267 -11.48 14.64 5.10
N ARG A 268 -11.10 13.47 5.62
CA ARG A 268 -11.86 12.22 5.52
C ARG A 268 -12.24 11.75 6.91
N GLY A 269 -12.85 10.56 7.04
CA GLY A 269 -13.01 9.89 8.32
C GLY A 269 -11.67 9.75 9.05
N PHE A 270 -11.68 9.90 10.35
CA PHE A 270 -10.46 9.96 11.17
C PHE A 270 -9.98 8.57 11.54
N ASN A 271 -8.69 8.30 11.34
CA ASN A 271 -7.96 7.27 12.06
C ASN A 271 -7.17 7.98 13.17
N ILE A 272 -7.42 7.59 14.40
CA ILE A 272 -6.97 8.27 15.62
C ILE A 272 -6.13 7.27 16.41
N ALA A 273 -4.91 7.65 16.80
CA ALA A 273 -4.09 6.81 17.66
C ALA A 273 -3.52 7.61 18.83
N ARG A 274 -3.74 7.07 20.05
CA ARG A 274 -3.39 7.74 21.30
C ARG A 274 -1.93 7.51 21.67
N GLN A 275 -1.27 8.58 22.12
CA GLN A 275 0.09 8.56 22.66
C GLN A 275 0.09 8.33 24.18
N ALA A 276 1.23 7.94 24.75
CA ALA A 276 1.38 7.68 26.17
C ALA A 276 1.07 8.91 27.06
N ASN A 277 1.36 10.11 26.58
CA ASN A 277 1.07 11.38 27.28
C ASN A 277 -0.39 11.82 27.16
N GLY A 278 -1.22 11.09 26.43
CA GLY A 278 -2.64 11.38 26.20
C GLY A 278 -2.94 12.22 24.97
N ASP A 279 -1.95 12.70 24.24
CA ASP A 279 -2.14 13.30 22.92
C ASP A 279 -2.70 12.25 21.94
N VAL A 280 -3.24 12.70 20.82
CA VAL A 280 -3.68 11.83 19.74
C VAL A 280 -3.08 12.26 18.41
N LEU A 281 -2.74 11.29 17.58
CA LEU A 281 -2.34 11.49 16.19
C LEU A 281 -3.53 11.22 15.28
N ILE A 282 -3.75 12.12 14.32
CA ILE A 282 -4.90 12.09 13.41
C ILE A 282 -4.42 11.90 11.97
N ASN A 283 -4.76 10.76 11.38
CA ASN A 283 -4.57 10.49 9.96
C ASN A 283 -5.89 10.75 9.23
N ALA A 284 -6.11 12.00 8.78
CA ALA A 284 -7.35 12.43 8.13
C ALA A 284 -7.17 13.54 7.07
N LEU A 285 -6.15 14.40 7.17
CA LEU A 285 -5.94 15.52 6.25
C LEU A 285 -5.28 15.03 4.96
N VAL A 286 -6.06 14.92 3.89
CA VAL A 286 -5.60 14.53 2.55
C VAL A 286 -5.28 15.80 1.75
N ILE A 287 -4.09 15.82 1.15
CA ILE A 287 -3.58 16.91 0.32
C ILE A 287 -3.35 16.36 -1.09
N PHE A 288 -3.91 17.03 -2.07
CA PHE A 288 -3.79 16.69 -3.50
C PHE A 288 -2.80 17.63 -4.19
N ASP A 289 -2.47 17.31 -5.43
CA ASP A 289 -1.55 18.09 -6.27
C ASP A 289 -0.16 18.23 -5.60
N VAL A 290 0.36 17.14 -5.06
CA VAL A 290 1.72 17.00 -4.52
C VAL A 290 2.46 15.98 -5.37
N ASP A 291 3.51 16.40 -6.06
CA ASP A 291 4.48 15.49 -6.66
C ASP A 291 5.33 14.86 -5.54
N ALA A 292 5.03 13.61 -5.22
CA ALA A 292 5.67 12.93 -4.11
C ALA A 292 7.15 12.57 -4.38
N LEU A 293 7.64 12.64 -5.62
CA LEU A 293 9.05 12.46 -5.97
C LEU A 293 9.85 13.77 -5.85
N ASP A 294 9.19 14.93 -5.82
CA ASP A 294 9.83 16.23 -5.70
C ASP A 294 9.86 16.69 -4.23
N ALA A 295 11.07 16.90 -3.69
CA ALA A 295 11.24 17.33 -2.31
C ALA A 295 10.66 18.72 -2.01
N GLU A 296 10.70 19.66 -2.98
CA GLU A 296 10.12 21.00 -2.85
C GLU A 296 8.58 20.91 -2.81
N SER A 297 7.99 20.08 -3.68
CA SER A 297 6.55 19.82 -3.69
C SER A 297 6.05 19.16 -2.41
N ARG A 298 6.82 18.19 -1.84
CA ARG A 298 6.50 17.62 -0.53
C ARG A 298 6.54 18.67 0.58
N ALA A 299 7.58 19.50 0.62
CA ALA A 299 7.70 20.56 1.61
C ALA A 299 6.57 21.61 1.47
N GLU A 300 6.17 21.96 0.25
CA GLU A 300 5.02 22.82 0.00
C GLU A 300 3.72 22.15 0.48
N GLY A 301 3.53 20.86 0.22
CA GLY A 301 2.39 20.08 0.70
C GLY A 301 2.25 20.15 2.22
N ILE A 302 3.35 19.95 2.96
CA ILE A 302 3.39 20.08 4.44
C ILE A 302 3.01 21.51 4.85
N ALA A 303 3.62 22.52 4.24
CA ALA A 303 3.36 23.93 4.57
C ALA A 303 1.90 24.32 4.32
N ARG A 304 1.29 23.83 3.23
CA ARG A 304 -0.14 24.01 2.92
C ARG A 304 -1.02 23.39 4.00
N GLY A 305 -0.75 22.14 4.38
CA GLY A 305 -1.47 21.45 5.44
C GLY A 305 -1.35 22.17 6.78
N GLN A 306 -0.14 22.56 7.18
CA GLN A 306 0.12 23.30 8.43
C GLN A 306 -0.64 24.65 8.47
N LYS A 307 -0.79 25.30 7.33
CA LYS A 307 -1.57 26.55 7.24
C LYS A 307 -3.07 26.32 7.46
N GLU A 308 -3.61 25.19 7.02
CA GLU A 308 -5.04 24.84 7.16
C GLU A 308 -5.40 24.32 8.55
N LEU A 309 -4.47 23.67 9.25
CA LEU A 309 -4.71 22.98 10.52
C LEU A 309 -5.36 23.83 11.62
N PRO A 310 -5.01 25.12 11.83
CA PRO A 310 -5.70 25.93 12.84
C PRO A 310 -7.23 26.02 12.62
N ARG A 311 -7.69 26.08 11.37
CA ARG A 311 -9.11 26.09 11.02
C ARG A 311 -9.73 24.69 11.21
N ILE A 312 -8.99 23.65 10.86
CA ILE A 312 -9.44 22.26 11.08
C ILE A 312 -9.67 22.03 12.59
N VAL A 313 -8.74 22.44 13.44
CA VAL A 313 -8.87 22.28 14.89
C VAL A 313 -10.03 23.10 15.45
N GLU A 314 -10.23 24.35 15.00
CA GLU A 314 -11.40 25.16 15.38
C GLU A 314 -12.71 24.47 14.96
N TYR A 315 -12.77 23.93 13.73
CA TYR A 315 -13.91 23.16 13.26
C TYR A 315 -14.14 21.90 14.09
N MET A 316 -13.08 21.13 14.41
CA MET A 316 -13.19 19.92 15.23
C MET A 316 -13.68 20.25 16.65
N ASN A 317 -13.23 21.36 17.25
CA ASN A 317 -13.69 21.82 18.56
C ASN A 317 -15.19 22.11 18.58
N GLU A 318 -15.76 22.57 17.48
CA GLU A 318 -17.17 22.94 17.37
C GLU A 318 -18.06 21.76 16.93
N ASN A 319 -17.53 20.80 16.16
CA ASN A 319 -18.34 19.81 15.44
C ASN A 319 -18.02 18.35 15.79
N CYS A 320 -16.87 18.06 16.43
CA CYS A 320 -16.46 16.69 16.74
C CYS A 320 -16.52 16.42 18.25
N VAL A 321 -17.36 15.47 18.66
CA VAL A 321 -17.49 15.06 20.06
C VAL A 321 -16.16 14.55 20.60
N GLY A 322 -15.74 15.01 21.78
CA GLY A 322 -14.46 14.65 22.40
C GLY A 322 -13.30 15.58 22.01
N PHE A 323 -13.47 16.45 21.00
CA PHE A 323 -12.46 17.41 20.56
C PHE A 323 -12.71 18.85 21.00
N GLU A 324 -13.68 19.09 21.88
CA GLU A 324 -14.11 20.44 22.27
C GLU A 324 -13.00 21.31 22.90
N LYS A 325 -11.89 20.69 23.31
CA LYS A 325 -10.73 21.36 23.93
C LYS A 325 -9.42 20.98 23.26
N ALA A 326 -9.51 20.42 22.07
CA ALA A 326 -8.31 20.02 21.34
C ALA A 326 -7.46 21.23 20.96
N GLU A 327 -6.15 21.09 21.12
CA GLU A 327 -5.15 22.09 20.72
C GLU A 327 -4.13 21.42 19.81
N LEU A 328 -3.73 22.11 18.74
CA LEU A 328 -2.70 21.63 17.84
C LEU A 328 -1.34 21.63 18.54
N VAL A 329 -0.65 20.52 18.56
CA VAL A 329 0.70 20.38 19.11
C VAL A 329 1.74 20.56 18.01
N ASP A 330 1.73 19.65 17.04
CA ASP A 330 2.66 19.61 15.90
C ASP A 330 2.07 18.81 14.73
N THR A 331 2.91 18.56 13.72
CA THR A 331 2.60 17.70 12.57
C THR A 331 3.75 16.76 12.29
N ALA A 332 3.48 15.66 11.63
CA ALA A 332 4.50 14.78 11.10
C ALA A 332 5.53 15.55 10.24
N GLU A 333 6.77 15.12 10.29
CA GLU A 333 7.88 15.66 9.49
C GLU A 333 7.81 15.17 8.03
N GLN A 334 7.21 13.98 7.81
CA GLN A 334 7.05 13.35 6.51
C GLN A 334 5.58 13.16 6.16
N LEU A 335 5.26 13.36 4.87
CA LEU A 335 3.94 13.05 4.34
C LEU A 335 3.75 11.52 4.23
N TYR A 336 2.57 11.05 4.55
CA TYR A 336 2.15 9.70 4.18
C TYR A 336 1.86 9.65 2.67
N VAL A 337 2.84 9.20 1.91
CA VAL A 337 2.74 8.93 0.47
C VAL A 337 2.39 7.45 0.28
N ARG A 338 1.37 7.17 -0.52
CA ARG A 338 0.86 5.80 -0.70
C ARG A 338 1.44 5.09 -1.92
N GLU A 339 1.74 5.85 -2.96
CA GLU A 339 2.13 5.31 -4.26
C GLU A 339 3.00 6.31 -5.00
N THR A 340 4.05 5.82 -5.66
CA THR A 340 4.90 6.57 -6.60
C THR A 340 5.37 5.64 -7.72
N ARG A 341 6.62 5.15 -7.67
CA ARG A 341 7.16 4.20 -8.63
C ARG A 341 6.76 2.77 -8.26
N HIS A 342 6.61 1.94 -9.28
CA HIS A 342 6.57 0.49 -9.22
C HIS A 342 7.70 -0.04 -10.09
N ILE A 343 8.74 -0.58 -9.45
CA ILE A 343 9.93 -1.08 -10.16
C ILE A 343 9.55 -2.32 -10.98
N ARG A 344 10.02 -2.38 -12.22
CA ARG A 344 9.85 -3.58 -13.04
C ARG A 344 10.80 -4.66 -12.56
N CYS A 345 10.23 -5.68 -11.97
CA CYS A 345 10.94 -6.84 -11.42
C CYS A 345 10.77 -8.08 -12.30
N GLU A 346 11.53 -9.14 -12.00
CA GLU A 346 11.46 -10.41 -12.70
C GLU A 346 10.06 -11.04 -12.64
N ASP A 347 9.33 -10.80 -11.54
CA ASP A 347 7.93 -11.12 -11.40
C ASP A 347 7.15 -9.86 -10.96
N THR A 348 5.85 -9.83 -11.24
CA THR A 348 4.99 -8.70 -10.89
C THR A 348 3.72 -9.21 -10.22
N LEU A 349 3.51 -8.82 -8.96
CA LEU A 349 2.28 -9.11 -8.25
C LEU A 349 1.11 -8.36 -8.90
N THR A 350 0.08 -9.07 -9.31
CA THR A 350 -1.11 -8.52 -9.95
C THR A 350 -2.30 -8.48 -8.98
N ILE A 351 -3.33 -7.71 -9.33
CA ILE A 351 -4.57 -7.68 -8.53
C ILE A 351 -5.25 -9.04 -8.47
N ASP A 352 -5.11 -9.87 -9.52
CA ASP A 352 -5.67 -11.21 -9.55
C ASP A 352 -4.88 -12.18 -8.67
N ASP A 353 -3.56 -12.04 -8.57
CA ASP A 353 -2.76 -12.81 -7.61
C ASP A 353 -3.24 -12.53 -6.18
N VAL A 354 -3.51 -11.25 -5.87
CA VAL A 354 -4.02 -10.81 -4.58
C VAL A 354 -5.42 -11.34 -4.30
N LEU A 355 -6.40 -11.11 -5.20
CA LEU A 355 -7.81 -11.39 -4.92
C LEU A 355 -8.24 -12.83 -5.21
N GLU A 356 -7.47 -13.59 -5.99
CA GLU A 356 -7.68 -15.02 -6.23
C GLU A 356 -6.81 -15.90 -5.34
N ASN A 357 -5.94 -15.29 -4.51
CA ASN A 357 -4.97 -16.02 -3.69
C ASN A 357 -4.19 -17.07 -4.50
N ARG A 358 -3.58 -16.61 -5.60
CA ARG A 358 -2.81 -17.50 -6.48
C ARG A 358 -1.53 -17.94 -5.79
N SER A 359 -1.25 -19.25 -5.84
CA SER A 359 -0.02 -19.79 -5.27
C SER A 359 1.20 -19.33 -6.06
N GLN A 360 2.28 -18.97 -5.33
CA GLN A 360 3.56 -18.54 -5.87
C GLN A 360 4.63 -19.61 -5.57
N GLU A 361 5.27 -20.18 -6.57
CA GLU A 361 6.32 -21.21 -6.38
C GLU A 361 7.49 -20.68 -5.53
N ALA A 362 7.85 -19.43 -5.72
CA ALA A 362 8.89 -18.74 -4.97
C ALA A 362 8.31 -17.82 -3.87
N ALA A 363 7.25 -18.24 -3.17
CA ALA A 363 6.64 -17.46 -2.11
C ALA A 363 7.63 -17.13 -0.99
N ILE A 364 7.71 -15.85 -0.61
CA ILE A 364 8.60 -15.33 0.44
C ILE A 364 7.85 -14.60 1.54
N ALA A 365 6.61 -14.25 1.32
CA ALA A 365 5.75 -13.60 2.29
C ALA A 365 4.29 -13.97 2.02
N VAL A 366 3.49 -13.95 3.08
CA VAL A 366 2.03 -14.06 3.04
C VAL A 366 1.45 -12.81 3.70
N SER A 367 0.42 -12.25 3.13
CA SER A 367 -0.24 -11.06 3.67
C SER A 367 -1.73 -11.04 3.35
N ASN A 368 -2.45 -10.07 3.92
CA ASN A 368 -3.74 -9.60 3.43
C ASN A 368 -3.89 -8.11 3.77
N TYR A 369 -4.64 -7.43 2.97
CA TYR A 369 -5.13 -6.08 3.20
C TYR A 369 -6.14 -5.78 2.10
N PRO A 370 -7.18 -4.99 2.35
CA PRO A 370 -8.07 -4.54 1.28
C PRO A 370 -7.27 -3.89 0.16
N VAL A 371 -7.66 -4.14 -1.09
CA VAL A 371 -7.11 -3.38 -2.22
C VAL A 371 -7.69 -1.97 -2.15
N ASP A 372 -7.08 -1.15 -1.30
CA ASP A 372 -7.49 0.21 -0.96
C ASP A 372 -6.81 1.22 -1.89
N VAL A 373 -7.59 1.78 -2.80
CA VAL A 373 -7.17 2.84 -3.71
C VAL A 373 -7.75 4.16 -3.22
N GLN A 374 -6.90 5.05 -2.75
CA GLN A 374 -7.32 6.33 -2.22
C GLN A 374 -7.74 7.31 -3.32
N ALA A 375 -8.47 8.37 -2.91
CA ALA A 375 -8.86 9.44 -3.82
C ALA A 375 -7.64 10.09 -4.49
N THR A 376 -7.78 10.37 -5.78
CA THR A 376 -6.74 11.01 -6.60
C THR A 376 -7.09 12.47 -6.92
N LYS A 377 -8.28 12.91 -6.55
CA LYS A 377 -8.79 14.29 -6.69
C LYS A 377 -9.78 14.58 -5.58
N THR A 378 -9.95 15.86 -5.25
CA THR A 378 -10.90 16.31 -4.22
C THR A 378 -12.35 15.88 -4.47
N GLN A 379 -12.73 15.68 -5.75
CA GLN A 379 -14.08 15.27 -6.14
C GLN A 379 -14.28 13.76 -6.20
N THR A 380 -13.23 12.95 -5.95
CA THR A 380 -13.31 11.49 -5.94
C THR A 380 -13.17 10.95 -4.52
N TYR A 381 -13.66 9.73 -4.30
CA TYR A 381 -13.49 9.02 -3.04
C TYR A 381 -12.53 7.84 -3.22
N GLY A 382 -11.98 7.36 -2.13
CA GLY A 382 -11.27 6.08 -2.12
C GLY A 382 -12.23 4.93 -2.43
N THR A 383 -11.70 3.84 -2.94
CA THR A 383 -12.45 2.63 -3.32
C THR A 383 -11.73 1.40 -2.80
N VAL A 384 -12.46 0.51 -2.16
CA VAL A 384 -11.98 -0.84 -1.85
C VAL A 384 -12.38 -1.75 -3.00
N VAL A 385 -11.41 -2.08 -3.84
CA VAL A 385 -11.64 -2.90 -5.05
C VAL A 385 -12.02 -4.32 -4.70
N GLY A 386 -11.49 -4.83 -3.59
CA GLY A 386 -11.82 -6.11 -2.99
C GLY A 386 -10.94 -6.36 -1.76
N PHE A 387 -11.26 -7.42 -1.00
CA PHE A 387 -10.54 -7.80 0.19
C PHE A 387 -10.16 -9.29 0.14
N PRO A 388 -8.86 -9.62 -0.03
CA PRO A 388 -8.41 -11.00 -0.02
C PRO A 388 -8.47 -11.58 1.39
N ASP A 389 -8.65 -12.90 1.52
CA ASP A 389 -8.45 -13.58 2.81
C ASP A 389 -6.95 -13.69 3.12
N GLN A 390 -6.17 -14.05 2.12
CA GLN A 390 -4.71 -13.99 2.10
C GLN A 390 -4.21 -13.95 0.66
N TYR A 391 -2.93 -13.64 0.47
CA TYR A 391 -2.19 -13.83 -0.78
C TYR A 391 -0.70 -13.99 -0.52
N GLU A 392 -0.01 -14.61 -1.47
CA GLU A 392 1.44 -14.81 -1.45
C GLU A 392 2.16 -13.76 -2.28
N ILE A 393 3.37 -13.42 -1.89
CA ILE A 393 4.29 -12.57 -2.65
C ILE A 393 5.49 -13.42 -3.06
N GLY A 394 5.79 -13.46 -4.36
CA GLY A 394 6.92 -14.18 -4.93
C GLY A 394 8.23 -13.41 -4.81
N PHE A 395 9.36 -14.11 -4.65
CA PHE A 395 10.69 -13.52 -4.56
C PHE A 395 11.05 -12.68 -5.79
N GLY A 396 10.57 -13.05 -6.97
CA GLY A 396 10.81 -12.31 -8.20
C GLY A 396 10.31 -10.86 -8.18
N SER A 397 9.34 -10.53 -7.32
CA SER A 397 8.87 -9.15 -7.15
C SER A 397 9.86 -8.23 -6.43
N LEU A 398 10.92 -8.78 -5.84
CA LEU A 398 12.00 -8.02 -5.21
C LEU A 398 13.24 -7.86 -6.12
N ILE A 399 13.28 -8.50 -7.28
CA ILE A 399 14.46 -8.55 -8.16
C ILE A 399 14.25 -7.66 -9.38
N PRO A 400 14.86 -6.46 -9.45
CA PRO A 400 14.75 -5.57 -10.60
C PRO A 400 15.24 -6.25 -11.89
N GLN A 401 14.51 -6.04 -12.99
CA GLN A 401 14.97 -6.47 -14.32
C GLN A 401 16.20 -5.68 -14.76
N ASN A 402 17.10 -6.32 -15.51
CA ASN A 402 18.24 -5.70 -16.20
C ASN A 402 19.34 -5.10 -15.29
N ILE A 403 19.20 -5.12 -13.97
CA ILE A 403 20.22 -4.64 -13.02
C ILE A 403 20.51 -5.75 -12.01
N ASP A 404 21.77 -6.10 -11.84
CA ASP A 404 22.23 -7.12 -10.90
C ASP A 404 22.73 -6.48 -9.58
N GLY A 405 22.92 -7.30 -8.55
CA GLY A 405 23.42 -6.84 -7.25
C GLY A 405 22.45 -5.98 -6.44
N LEU A 406 21.19 -5.85 -6.89
CA LEU A 406 20.18 -4.97 -6.30
C LEU A 406 18.88 -5.73 -6.05
N MET A 407 18.29 -5.51 -4.88
CA MET A 407 16.90 -5.87 -4.54
C MET A 407 16.12 -4.63 -4.14
N ILE A 408 14.80 -4.66 -4.32
CA ILE A 408 13.86 -3.63 -3.89
C ILE A 408 12.90 -4.20 -2.85
N VAL A 409 12.60 -3.45 -1.78
CA VAL A 409 11.59 -3.80 -0.77
C VAL A 409 10.65 -2.62 -0.51
N GLY A 410 9.50 -2.90 0.09
CA GLY A 410 8.51 -1.88 0.41
C GLY A 410 7.55 -1.58 -0.74
N ARG A 411 6.92 -0.40 -0.71
CA ARG A 411 5.80 -0.04 -1.61
C ARG A 411 6.16 0.09 -3.09
N ALA A 412 7.45 0.30 -3.39
CA ALA A 412 7.93 0.46 -4.77
C ALA A 412 8.37 -0.87 -5.43
N ALA A 413 8.21 -2.01 -4.76
CA ALA A 413 8.56 -3.33 -5.30
C ALA A 413 7.72 -3.69 -6.54
N GLY A 414 7.95 -4.85 -7.12
CA GLY A 414 7.34 -5.33 -8.37
C GLY A 414 5.84 -5.61 -8.25
N TYR A 415 5.04 -4.57 -8.10
CA TYR A 415 3.58 -4.64 -7.97
C TYR A 415 2.91 -3.84 -9.08
N THR A 416 1.75 -4.30 -9.56
CA THR A 416 0.87 -3.42 -10.34
C THR A 416 0.26 -2.36 -9.42
N SER A 417 -0.16 -1.21 -9.98
CA SER A 417 -0.78 -0.13 -9.19
C SER A 417 -2.02 -0.59 -8.41
N MET A 418 -2.80 -1.53 -8.95
CA MET A 418 -3.94 -2.09 -8.24
C MET A 418 -3.51 -3.06 -7.12
N ALA A 419 -2.53 -3.94 -7.35
CA ALA A 419 -2.02 -4.83 -6.32
C ALA A 419 -1.33 -4.08 -5.18
N ALA A 420 -0.61 -2.98 -5.50
CA ALA A 420 0.00 -2.09 -4.54
C ALA A 420 -1.03 -1.50 -3.56
N GLY A 421 -2.30 -1.36 -3.96
CA GLY A 421 -3.38 -0.97 -3.05
C GLY A 421 -3.45 -1.84 -1.79
N SER A 422 -3.07 -3.11 -1.88
CA SER A 422 -2.94 -4.04 -0.76
C SER A 422 -1.49 -4.21 -0.28
N ALA A 423 -0.56 -4.49 -1.19
CA ALA A 423 0.80 -4.93 -0.85
C ALA A 423 1.71 -3.83 -0.26
N ARG A 424 1.30 -2.54 -0.33
CA ARG A 424 2.08 -1.38 0.13
C ARG A 424 2.11 -1.16 1.64
N ILE A 425 1.35 -1.91 2.43
CA ILE A 425 1.34 -1.71 3.88
C ILE A 425 2.66 -2.16 4.51
N VAL A 426 3.09 -1.43 5.53
CA VAL A 426 4.40 -1.63 6.16
C VAL A 426 4.62 -3.07 6.67
N PRO A 427 3.65 -3.75 7.32
CA PRO A 427 3.86 -5.13 7.73
C PRO A 427 4.23 -6.08 6.58
N THR A 428 3.56 -5.93 5.44
CA THR A 428 3.86 -6.69 4.21
C THR A 428 5.27 -6.37 3.69
N GLY A 429 5.62 -5.07 3.65
CA GLY A 429 6.95 -4.61 3.28
C GLY A 429 8.04 -5.19 4.18
N MET A 430 7.81 -5.23 5.49
CA MET A 430 8.75 -5.82 6.47
C MET A 430 8.92 -7.34 6.26
N ALA A 431 7.84 -8.08 5.94
CA ALA A 431 7.96 -9.51 5.61
C ALA A 431 8.84 -9.74 4.36
N CYS A 432 8.62 -8.96 3.29
CA CYS A 432 9.45 -8.99 2.10
C CYS A 432 10.92 -8.57 2.38
N ALA A 433 11.11 -7.59 3.25
CA ALA A 433 12.43 -7.11 3.66
C ALA A 433 13.22 -8.17 4.45
N GLN A 434 12.54 -8.93 5.32
CA GLN A 434 13.16 -10.09 5.99
C GLN A 434 13.63 -11.11 4.95
N ALA A 435 12.84 -11.37 3.92
CA ALA A 435 13.22 -12.29 2.85
C ALA A 435 14.41 -11.79 2.02
N ALA A 436 14.50 -10.48 1.76
CA ALA A 436 15.64 -9.89 1.05
C ALA A 436 16.96 -10.11 1.81
N GLY A 437 16.97 -9.95 3.15
CA GLY A 437 18.14 -10.22 3.98
C GLY A 437 18.57 -11.70 3.96
N VAL A 438 17.60 -12.63 3.99
CA VAL A 438 17.87 -14.08 3.83
C VAL A 438 18.43 -14.39 2.44
N ALA A 439 17.81 -13.83 1.39
CA ALA A 439 18.26 -14.04 0.01
C ALA A 439 19.68 -13.51 -0.24
N ALA A 440 20.05 -12.37 0.36
CA ALA A 440 21.40 -11.84 0.33
C ALA A 440 22.41 -12.87 0.89
N ARG A 441 22.08 -13.56 1.99
CA ARG A 441 22.91 -14.62 2.57
C ARG A 441 23.06 -15.80 1.61
N VAL A 442 21.97 -16.28 1.00
CA VAL A 442 22.01 -17.41 0.06
C VAL A 442 22.83 -17.07 -1.19
N ALA A 443 22.74 -15.82 -1.70
CA ALA A 443 23.53 -15.35 -2.82
C ALA A 443 25.04 -15.30 -2.51
N LEU A 444 25.44 -15.12 -1.25
CA LEU A 444 26.83 -14.94 -0.83
C LEU A 444 27.43 -16.19 -0.14
N GLU A 445 26.74 -17.34 -0.17
CA GLU A 445 27.18 -18.54 0.55
C GLU A 445 28.46 -19.17 -0.01
N ASP A 446 28.66 -19.10 -1.32
CA ASP A 446 29.83 -19.61 -2.03
C ASP A 446 30.86 -18.49 -2.28
N GLU A 447 32.16 -18.86 -2.46
CA GLU A 447 33.21 -17.91 -2.89
C GLU A 447 32.91 -17.22 -4.24
N ASN A 448 31.91 -17.71 -4.99
CA ASN A 448 31.36 -17.10 -6.18
C ASN A 448 30.07 -16.37 -5.81
N ILE A 449 30.08 -15.04 -5.84
CA ILE A 449 28.90 -14.22 -5.67
C ILE A 449 27.92 -14.57 -6.79
N ARG A 450 26.72 -15.05 -6.41
CA ARG A 450 25.69 -15.40 -7.36
C ARG A 450 24.89 -14.15 -7.76
N VAL A 451 24.47 -14.13 -9.01
CA VAL A 451 23.50 -13.13 -9.47
C VAL A 451 22.15 -13.41 -8.80
N LEU A 452 21.56 -12.41 -8.16
CA LEU A 452 20.33 -12.56 -7.37
C LEU A 452 19.17 -13.19 -8.17
N ARG A 453 19.05 -12.84 -9.47
CA ARG A 453 18.02 -13.43 -10.35
C ARG A 453 18.24 -14.92 -10.64
N ASP A 454 19.48 -15.42 -10.56
CA ASP A 454 19.78 -16.84 -10.77
C ASP A 454 19.22 -17.70 -9.64
N LEU A 455 18.97 -17.12 -8.45
CA LEU A 455 18.30 -17.82 -7.35
C LEU A 455 16.85 -18.21 -7.73
N LEU A 456 16.17 -17.41 -8.56
CA LEU A 456 14.82 -17.73 -9.06
C LEU A 456 14.81 -18.96 -9.98
N ALA A 457 15.92 -19.25 -10.65
CA ALA A 457 16.03 -20.40 -11.55
C ALA A 457 16.39 -21.71 -10.82
N SER A 458 16.55 -21.66 -9.50
CA SER A 458 16.99 -22.78 -8.66
C SER A 458 15.98 -23.11 -7.59
N ASP A 459 15.23 -24.19 -7.77
CA ASP A 459 14.28 -24.69 -6.75
C ASP A 459 14.95 -24.95 -5.40
N ALA A 460 16.24 -25.32 -5.41
CA ALA A 460 17.00 -25.58 -4.18
C ALA A 460 17.28 -24.29 -3.40
N ASP A 461 17.62 -23.20 -4.09
CA ASP A 461 17.90 -21.92 -3.47
C ASP A 461 16.61 -21.28 -2.92
N ILE A 462 15.51 -21.38 -3.68
CA ILE A 462 14.19 -20.93 -3.20
C ILE A 462 13.76 -21.73 -1.97
N ALA A 463 13.93 -23.06 -1.98
CA ALA A 463 13.61 -23.90 -0.84
C ALA A 463 14.49 -23.57 0.38
N GLU A 464 15.76 -23.21 0.19
CA GLU A 464 16.65 -22.76 1.27
C GLU A 464 16.21 -21.41 1.83
N ILE A 465 15.86 -20.43 0.98
CA ILE A 465 15.31 -19.14 1.41
C ILE A 465 14.05 -19.35 2.25
N GLN A 466 13.10 -20.16 1.77
CA GLN A 466 11.85 -20.47 2.46
C GLN A 466 12.07 -21.19 3.79
N GLN A 467 13.02 -22.12 3.84
CA GLN A 467 13.39 -22.82 5.05
C GLN A 467 13.97 -21.85 6.10
N LEU A 468 14.95 -21.04 5.71
CA LEU A 468 15.57 -20.05 6.61
C LEU A 468 14.55 -19.02 7.12
N LEU A 469 13.64 -18.55 6.27
CA LEU A 469 12.54 -17.66 6.67
C LEU A 469 11.66 -18.31 7.74
N THR A 470 11.25 -19.56 7.52
CA THR A 470 10.41 -20.31 8.47
C THR A 470 11.14 -20.55 9.80
N GLU A 471 12.43 -20.90 9.75
CA GLU A 471 13.27 -21.08 10.95
C GLU A 471 13.44 -19.77 11.74
N GLN A 472 13.36 -18.61 11.07
CA GLN A 472 13.42 -17.28 11.67
C GLN A 472 12.03 -16.69 11.99
N GLY A 473 11.00 -17.53 12.01
CA GLY A 473 9.67 -17.20 12.45
C GLY A 473 8.78 -16.51 11.41
N ALA A 474 9.23 -16.37 10.15
CA ALA A 474 8.35 -15.88 9.09
C ALA A 474 7.29 -16.93 8.75
N ARG A 475 6.08 -16.50 8.46
CA ARG A 475 4.98 -17.36 8.05
C ARG A 475 4.91 -17.40 6.52
N LEU A 476 4.85 -18.61 5.95
CA LEU A 476 4.74 -18.87 4.52
C LEU A 476 3.62 -19.87 4.19
N ASP A 477 2.73 -20.15 5.15
CA ASP A 477 1.66 -21.13 4.95
C ASP A 477 0.63 -20.61 3.94
N HIS A 478 0.47 -21.32 2.83
CA HIS A 478 -0.62 -21.08 1.89
C HIS A 478 -1.89 -21.80 2.34
N THR A 479 -2.98 -21.08 2.44
CA THR A 479 -4.31 -21.65 2.66
C THR A 479 -5.14 -21.40 1.41
N GLU A 480 -5.54 -22.46 0.71
CA GLU A 480 -6.43 -22.31 -0.44
C GLU A 480 -7.75 -21.66 -0.03
N THR A 481 -8.08 -20.56 -0.68
CA THR A 481 -9.35 -19.84 -0.50
C THR A 481 -10.07 -19.75 -1.83
N HIS A 482 -11.38 -19.69 -1.79
CA HIS A 482 -12.21 -19.54 -2.99
C HIS A 482 -13.35 -18.56 -2.71
N GLU A 483 -13.30 -17.42 -3.37
CA GLU A 483 -14.36 -16.42 -3.27
C GLU A 483 -15.55 -16.81 -4.15
N ALA A 484 -16.77 -16.75 -3.59
CA ALA A 484 -17.98 -17.17 -4.29
C ALA A 484 -18.22 -16.43 -5.63
N VAL A 485 -17.73 -15.20 -5.76
CA VAL A 485 -17.82 -14.42 -7.00
C VAL A 485 -17.07 -15.06 -8.16
N MET A 486 -16.06 -15.89 -7.89
CA MET A 486 -15.29 -16.60 -8.94
C MET A 486 -16.13 -17.62 -9.70
N ASP A 487 -17.20 -18.14 -9.10
CA ASP A 487 -18.13 -19.08 -9.75
C ASP A 487 -19.19 -18.37 -10.63
N HIS A 488 -19.21 -17.04 -10.60
CA HIS A 488 -20.21 -16.28 -11.35
C HIS A 488 -19.88 -16.24 -12.85
N TRP A 489 -20.88 -16.42 -13.72
CA TRP A 489 -20.70 -16.46 -15.19
C TRP A 489 -20.01 -15.20 -15.77
N ALA A 490 -20.13 -14.05 -15.11
CA ALA A 490 -19.53 -12.79 -15.53
C ALA A 490 -18.18 -12.49 -14.84
N TYR A 491 -17.57 -13.48 -14.15
CA TYR A 491 -16.34 -13.25 -13.42
C TYR A 491 -15.18 -12.77 -14.31
N ASP A 492 -15.02 -13.33 -15.51
CA ASP A 492 -14.00 -12.88 -16.46
C ASP A 492 -14.18 -11.40 -16.85
N GLY A 493 -15.42 -10.95 -17.02
CA GLY A 493 -15.71 -9.54 -17.26
C GLY A 493 -15.39 -8.65 -16.06
N LEU A 494 -15.69 -9.14 -14.84
CA LEU A 494 -15.35 -8.46 -13.60
C LEU A 494 -13.83 -8.29 -13.46
N LYS A 495 -13.02 -9.32 -13.76
CA LYS A 495 -11.54 -9.26 -13.71
C LYS A 495 -11.02 -8.14 -14.59
N VAL A 496 -11.45 -8.06 -15.83
CA VAL A 496 -11.05 -6.99 -16.77
C VAL A 496 -11.38 -5.61 -16.22
N ILE A 497 -12.59 -5.43 -15.68
CA ILE A 497 -13.01 -4.12 -15.12
C ILE A 497 -12.30 -3.81 -13.81
N ARG A 498 -12.02 -4.81 -13.00
CA ARG A 498 -11.28 -4.72 -11.74
C ARG A 498 -9.83 -4.28 -11.99
N SER A 499 -9.15 -4.88 -12.96
CA SER A 499 -7.78 -4.49 -13.35
C SER A 499 -7.70 -3.07 -13.92
N MET A 500 -8.80 -2.54 -14.47
CA MET A 500 -8.92 -1.15 -14.89
C MET A 500 -9.10 -0.15 -13.73
N GLY A 501 -9.29 -0.63 -12.50
CA GLY A 501 -9.61 0.19 -11.34
C GLY A 501 -11.04 0.73 -11.34
N PHE A 502 -11.98 0.04 -11.96
CA PHE A 502 -13.40 0.41 -12.06
C PHE A 502 -14.34 -0.62 -11.43
N ALA A 503 -13.92 -1.30 -10.40
CA ALA A 503 -14.76 -2.19 -9.62
C ALA A 503 -14.68 -1.80 -8.14
N ASP A 504 -15.78 -1.99 -7.44
CA ASP A 504 -15.92 -1.72 -6.00
C ASP A 504 -16.59 -2.95 -5.39
N GLY A 505 -15.79 -3.80 -4.75
CA GLY A 505 -16.24 -5.01 -4.06
C GLY A 505 -16.44 -4.78 -2.56
N GLY A 506 -15.95 -3.64 -2.03
CA GLY A 506 -15.96 -3.39 -0.61
C GLY A 506 -15.15 -4.43 0.18
N TYR A 507 -15.41 -4.50 1.47
CA TYR A 507 -14.78 -5.46 2.37
C TYR A 507 -15.37 -6.87 2.30
N ASP A 508 -16.55 -7.02 1.65
CA ASP A 508 -17.29 -8.28 1.54
C ASP A 508 -17.13 -8.94 0.17
N ASN A 509 -16.38 -8.34 -0.76
CA ASN A 509 -16.26 -8.74 -2.16
C ASN A 509 -17.62 -8.81 -2.88
N ASP A 510 -18.59 -7.95 -2.45
CA ASP A 510 -19.90 -7.83 -3.08
C ASP A 510 -19.88 -6.80 -4.22
N TYR A 511 -19.65 -7.27 -5.43
CA TYR A 511 -19.64 -6.45 -6.64
C TYR A 511 -21.03 -6.11 -7.17
N ARG A 512 -22.09 -6.51 -6.47
CA ARG A 512 -23.50 -6.23 -6.81
C ARG A 512 -23.84 -6.60 -8.26
N LEU A 513 -23.41 -7.82 -8.67
CA LEU A 513 -23.49 -8.28 -10.05
C LEU A 513 -24.94 -8.40 -10.56
N ASP A 514 -25.89 -8.71 -9.68
CA ASP A 514 -27.31 -8.88 -10.01
C ASP A 514 -28.11 -7.55 -9.98
N GLU A 515 -27.48 -6.43 -9.57
CA GLU A 515 -28.15 -5.14 -9.53
C GLU A 515 -28.20 -4.47 -10.92
N THR A 516 -29.30 -3.78 -11.21
CA THR A 516 -29.43 -2.98 -12.42
C THR A 516 -28.49 -1.78 -12.40
N VAL A 517 -27.95 -1.42 -13.56
CA VAL A 517 -26.95 -0.36 -13.70
C VAL A 517 -27.61 0.94 -14.16
N SER A 518 -27.41 2.05 -13.40
CA SER A 518 -27.85 3.37 -13.84
C SER A 518 -27.13 3.84 -15.12
N GLY A 519 -27.75 4.73 -15.86
CA GLY A 519 -27.16 5.27 -17.09
C GLY A 519 -25.78 5.90 -16.92
N PRO A 520 -25.56 6.76 -15.92
CA PRO A 520 -24.22 7.32 -15.64
C PRO A 520 -23.19 6.25 -15.31
N ARG A 521 -23.55 5.21 -14.54
CA ARG A 521 -22.61 4.11 -14.21
C ARG A 521 -22.23 3.34 -15.47
N PHE A 522 -23.20 3.00 -16.32
CA PHE A 522 -22.96 2.37 -17.63
C PHE A 522 -22.05 3.24 -18.51
N ALA A 523 -22.41 4.51 -18.70
CA ALA A 523 -21.65 5.44 -19.52
C ALA A 523 -20.21 5.61 -19.02
N ASN A 524 -20.02 5.74 -17.71
CA ASN A 524 -18.69 5.85 -17.12
C ASN A 524 -17.85 4.59 -17.33
N MET A 525 -18.44 3.40 -17.18
CA MET A 525 -17.78 2.12 -17.43
C MET A 525 -17.30 2.03 -18.89
N MET A 526 -18.20 2.25 -19.86
CA MET A 526 -17.86 2.16 -21.28
C MET A 526 -16.85 3.25 -21.71
N ASN A 527 -16.98 4.46 -21.19
CA ASN A 527 -16.00 5.53 -21.43
C ASN A 527 -14.62 5.20 -20.83
N THR A 528 -14.58 4.55 -19.67
CA THR A 528 -13.33 4.05 -19.07
C THR A 528 -12.67 3.03 -19.98
N VAL A 529 -13.41 2.08 -20.49
CA VAL A 529 -12.90 1.08 -21.45
C VAL A 529 -12.33 1.75 -22.70
N VAL A 530 -13.02 2.74 -23.27
CA VAL A 530 -12.51 3.50 -24.43
C VAL A 530 -11.21 4.22 -24.07
N LYS A 531 -11.14 4.89 -22.91
CA LYS A 531 -9.94 5.57 -22.43
C LYS A 531 -8.77 4.58 -22.28
N LYS A 532 -9.03 3.42 -21.65
CA LYS A 532 -8.04 2.38 -21.38
C LYS A 532 -7.57 1.63 -22.64
N SER A 533 -8.27 1.75 -23.75
CA SER A 533 -7.81 1.25 -25.05
C SER A 533 -6.92 2.27 -25.81
N GLY A 534 -6.62 3.42 -25.22
CA GLY A 534 -5.82 4.48 -25.85
C GLY A 534 -6.51 5.22 -26.98
N LEU A 535 -7.79 4.96 -27.24
CA LEU A 535 -8.57 5.56 -28.32
C LEU A 535 -9.21 6.90 -27.88
N ALA A 536 -9.66 7.68 -28.87
CA ALA A 536 -10.27 8.99 -28.64
C ALA A 536 -11.55 8.88 -27.80
N LEU A 537 -11.57 9.55 -26.65
CA LEU A 537 -12.71 9.53 -25.74
C LEU A 537 -13.88 10.36 -26.26
N GLU A 538 -13.62 11.47 -26.93
CA GLU A 538 -14.68 12.36 -27.43
C GLU A 538 -15.25 11.91 -28.80
N PRO A 539 -16.57 12.02 -29.05
CA PRO A 539 -17.58 12.35 -28.05
C PRO A 539 -17.77 11.22 -27.05
N ARG A 540 -18.04 11.55 -25.78
CA ARG A 540 -18.27 10.56 -24.72
C ARG A 540 -19.63 9.87 -24.90
N ILE A 541 -19.69 8.61 -24.45
CA ILE A 541 -20.98 7.93 -24.27
C ILE A 541 -21.74 8.65 -23.16
N ALA A 542 -23.00 8.98 -23.40
CA ALA A 542 -23.90 9.57 -22.43
C ALA A 542 -25.29 8.93 -22.57
N VAL A 543 -25.87 8.54 -21.45
CA VAL A 543 -27.23 8.01 -21.33
C VAL A 543 -27.93 8.65 -20.14
N ASN A 544 -29.26 8.62 -20.13
CA ASN A 544 -30.05 9.24 -19.07
C ASN A 544 -29.88 8.51 -17.74
N GLU A 545 -30.22 9.15 -16.61
CA GLU A 545 -30.20 8.54 -15.27
C GLU A 545 -31.08 7.29 -15.23
N GLU A 546 -32.36 7.45 -15.60
CA GLU A 546 -33.28 6.35 -15.84
C GLU A 546 -33.10 5.87 -17.29
N THR A 547 -32.42 4.76 -17.48
CA THR A 547 -32.03 4.22 -18.79
C THR A 547 -32.60 2.82 -19.02
N ASN A 548 -32.53 2.36 -20.25
CA ASN A 548 -32.91 1.02 -20.66
C ASN A 548 -31.91 0.44 -21.68
N ASN A 549 -32.08 -0.81 -22.04
CA ASN A 549 -31.18 -1.52 -22.95
C ASN A 549 -31.14 -0.89 -24.36
N GLU A 550 -32.25 -0.28 -24.84
CA GLU A 550 -32.26 0.42 -26.11
C GLU A 550 -31.31 1.62 -26.09
N GLU A 551 -31.39 2.46 -25.07
CA GLU A 551 -30.52 3.63 -24.92
C GLU A 551 -29.04 3.24 -24.71
N MET A 552 -28.78 2.23 -23.85
CA MET A 552 -27.43 1.74 -23.58
C MET A 552 -26.74 1.22 -24.84
N LEU A 553 -27.39 0.27 -25.57
CA LEU A 553 -26.76 -0.35 -26.72
C LEU A 553 -26.70 0.58 -27.94
N THR A 554 -27.69 1.48 -28.11
CA THR A 554 -27.65 2.48 -29.18
C THR A 554 -26.47 3.45 -28.98
N ALA A 555 -26.31 4.01 -27.77
CA ALA A 555 -25.22 4.90 -27.46
C ALA A 555 -23.84 4.22 -27.61
N LEU A 556 -23.73 2.96 -27.18
CA LEU A 556 -22.52 2.18 -27.35
C LEU A 556 -22.21 1.93 -28.83
N ALA A 557 -23.20 1.51 -29.62
CA ALA A 557 -23.02 1.23 -31.04
C ALA A 557 -22.65 2.47 -31.86
N GLU A 558 -23.22 3.64 -31.53
CA GLU A 558 -22.84 4.92 -32.12
C GLU A 558 -21.37 5.27 -31.82
N LYS A 559 -20.92 5.05 -30.55
CA LYS A 559 -19.53 5.28 -30.16
C LYS A 559 -18.58 4.35 -30.91
N VAL A 560 -18.89 3.06 -30.97
CA VAL A 560 -18.08 2.07 -31.70
C VAL A 560 -18.00 2.42 -33.18
N ALA A 561 -19.12 2.81 -33.80
CA ALA A 561 -19.13 3.25 -35.20
C ALA A 561 -18.26 4.48 -35.45
N ALA A 562 -18.25 5.42 -34.51
CA ALA A 562 -17.37 6.60 -34.60
C ALA A 562 -15.89 6.23 -34.50
N LEU A 563 -15.53 5.24 -33.69
CA LEU A 563 -14.15 4.79 -33.49
C LEU A 563 -13.62 3.96 -34.67
N ASP A 564 -14.45 3.07 -35.27
CA ASP A 564 -14.05 2.21 -36.37
C ASP A 564 -14.32 2.81 -37.77
N GLY A 565 -14.92 4.01 -37.83
CA GLY A 565 -15.19 4.72 -39.06
C GLY A 565 -16.39 4.18 -39.86
N SER A 566 -17.22 3.33 -39.26
CA SER A 566 -18.43 2.81 -39.89
C SER A 566 -19.64 3.72 -39.72
N ALA A 567 -20.74 3.44 -40.46
CA ALA A 567 -21.96 4.19 -40.28
C ALA A 567 -22.67 3.80 -38.98
N ALA A 568 -23.17 4.79 -38.24
CA ALA A 568 -23.98 4.55 -37.05
C ALA A 568 -25.26 3.76 -37.38
N PRO A 569 -25.65 2.77 -36.56
CA PRO A 569 -26.90 2.06 -36.71
C PRO A 569 -28.12 2.98 -36.63
N ALA A 570 -29.23 2.60 -37.31
CA ALA A 570 -30.41 3.46 -37.42
C ALA A 570 -31.40 3.31 -36.25
N ASP A 571 -31.38 2.17 -35.57
CA ASP A 571 -32.30 1.80 -34.49
C ASP A 571 -31.70 0.72 -33.59
N PHE A 572 -32.43 0.33 -32.53
CA PHE A 572 -32.01 -0.67 -31.56
C PHE A 572 -31.66 -2.02 -32.22
N ALA A 573 -32.52 -2.54 -33.13
CA ALA A 573 -32.29 -3.83 -33.78
C ALA A 573 -31.01 -3.80 -34.64
N ALA A 574 -30.76 -2.69 -35.33
CA ALA A 574 -29.54 -2.47 -36.08
C ALA A 574 -28.31 -2.34 -35.15
N SER A 575 -28.45 -1.71 -33.97
CA SER A 575 -27.39 -1.59 -32.96
C SER A 575 -27.00 -2.96 -32.39
N VAL A 576 -27.96 -3.80 -32.07
CA VAL A 576 -27.71 -5.20 -31.64
C VAL A 576 -26.95 -5.97 -32.72
N GLN A 577 -27.41 -5.96 -33.98
CA GLN A 577 -26.72 -6.64 -35.09
C GLN A 577 -25.30 -6.09 -35.33
N PHE A 578 -25.13 -4.77 -35.19
CA PHE A 578 -23.85 -4.08 -35.35
C PHE A 578 -22.82 -4.53 -34.29
N LEU A 579 -23.23 -4.61 -33.03
CA LEU A 579 -22.39 -5.06 -31.94
C LEU A 579 -22.10 -6.57 -31.99
N GLN A 580 -23.09 -7.38 -32.41
CA GLN A 580 -22.92 -8.83 -32.65
C GLN A 580 -21.90 -9.11 -33.77
N ALA A 581 -21.95 -8.37 -34.87
CA ALA A 581 -21.00 -8.52 -35.98
C ALA A 581 -19.53 -8.22 -35.56
N ARG A 582 -19.32 -7.58 -34.42
CA ARG A 582 -18.04 -7.24 -33.84
C ARG A 582 -17.64 -8.11 -32.65
N ASN A 583 -18.44 -9.11 -32.33
CA ASN A 583 -18.29 -9.94 -31.12
C ASN A 583 -18.32 -9.17 -29.79
N ILE A 584 -18.81 -7.92 -29.78
CA ILE A 584 -19.02 -7.14 -28.56
C ILE A 584 -20.26 -7.66 -27.82
N LEU A 585 -21.26 -8.10 -28.54
CA LEU A 585 -22.49 -8.69 -28.02
C LEU A 585 -22.57 -10.15 -28.48
N ASP A 586 -22.09 -11.08 -27.64
CA ASP A 586 -22.21 -12.52 -27.90
C ASP A 586 -23.64 -13.03 -27.69
N ALA A 587 -23.87 -14.33 -27.84
CA ALA A 587 -25.21 -14.91 -27.75
C ALA A 587 -25.84 -14.72 -26.36
N THR A 588 -25.08 -14.87 -25.28
CA THR A 588 -25.52 -14.69 -23.89
C THR A 588 -25.88 -13.23 -23.63
N LEU A 589 -25.01 -12.32 -23.99
CA LEU A 589 -25.26 -10.88 -23.84
C LEU A 589 -26.44 -10.42 -24.70
N ALA A 590 -26.57 -10.94 -25.92
CA ALA A 590 -27.72 -10.62 -26.78
C ALA A 590 -29.04 -11.06 -26.16
N GLU A 591 -29.08 -12.17 -25.42
CA GLU A 591 -30.25 -12.62 -24.66
C GLU A 591 -30.53 -11.73 -23.46
N ASN A 592 -29.50 -11.36 -22.68
CA ASN A 592 -29.65 -10.49 -21.52
C ASN A 592 -30.10 -9.06 -21.88
N PHE A 593 -29.71 -8.56 -23.05
CA PHE A 593 -30.11 -7.25 -23.56
C PHE A 593 -31.32 -7.30 -24.53
N ALA A 594 -32.00 -8.45 -24.66
CA ALA A 594 -33.05 -8.64 -25.68
C ALA A 594 -34.29 -7.76 -25.50
N ASP A 595 -34.70 -7.47 -24.27
CA ASP A 595 -35.82 -6.57 -23.98
C ASP A 595 -35.34 -5.10 -24.01
N PRO A 596 -35.75 -4.31 -25.04
CA PRO A 596 -35.32 -2.91 -25.15
C PRO A 596 -35.76 -2.01 -24.00
N SER A 597 -36.84 -2.39 -23.30
CA SER A 597 -37.41 -1.61 -22.19
C SER A 597 -36.85 -1.95 -20.82
N ALA A 598 -36.15 -3.08 -20.70
CA ALA A 598 -35.49 -3.48 -19.47
C ALA A 598 -34.15 -2.71 -19.26
N THR A 599 -33.63 -2.76 -18.06
CA THR A 599 -32.29 -2.25 -17.72
C THR A 599 -31.41 -3.43 -17.37
N ALA A 600 -30.23 -3.52 -17.97
CA ALA A 600 -29.30 -4.60 -17.74
C ALA A 600 -28.68 -4.53 -16.32
N ASP A 601 -28.29 -5.71 -15.80
CA ASP A 601 -27.55 -5.87 -14.57
C ASP A 601 -26.05 -5.57 -14.74
N ALA A 602 -25.34 -5.45 -13.60
CA ALA A 602 -23.91 -5.16 -13.59
C ALA A 602 -23.10 -6.30 -14.23
N ALA A 603 -23.49 -7.56 -14.04
CA ALA A 603 -22.83 -8.71 -14.64
C ALA A 603 -22.80 -8.62 -16.17
N SER A 604 -23.96 -8.34 -16.78
CA SER A 604 -24.09 -8.15 -18.23
C SER A 604 -23.27 -6.95 -18.72
N CYS A 605 -23.25 -5.87 -17.95
CA CYS A 605 -22.47 -4.66 -18.28
C CYS A 605 -20.95 -4.91 -18.16
N TYR A 606 -20.47 -5.67 -17.18
CA TYR A 606 -19.04 -6.00 -17.04
C TYR A 606 -18.57 -6.89 -18.19
N MET A 607 -19.32 -7.92 -18.54
CA MET A 607 -19.00 -8.76 -19.71
C MET A 607 -19.03 -7.95 -21.01
N LEU A 608 -20.02 -7.09 -21.20
CA LEU A 608 -20.11 -6.20 -22.37
C LEU A 608 -18.88 -5.27 -22.45
N ALA A 609 -18.47 -4.71 -21.31
CA ALA A 609 -17.31 -3.83 -21.24
C ALA A 609 -16.00 -4.57 -21.56
N ALA A 610 -15.83 -5.80 -21.07
CA ALA A 610 -14.68 -6.64 -21.39
C ALA A 610 -14.63 -7.01 -22.88
N ARG A 611 -15.76 -7.41 -23.47
CA ARG A 611 -15.87 -7.67 -24.92
C ARG A 611 -15.60 -6.41 -25.76
N LEU A 612 -16.08 -5.25 -25.27
CA LEU A 612 -15.78 -3.97 -25.89
C LEU A 612 -14.26 -3.71 -25.89
N TYR A 613 -13.58 -3.91 -24.76
CA TYR A 613 -12.14 -3.73 -24.66
C TYR A 613 -11.37 -4.58 -25.66
N GLU A 614 -11.68 -5.88 -25.73
CA GLU A 614 -11.09 -6.80 -26.70
C GLU A 614 -11.27 -6.32 -28.15
N TYR A 615 -12.49 -5.89 -28.50
CA TYR A 615 -12.74 -5.35 -29.83
C TYR A 615 -11.95 -4.07 -30.11
N LEU A 616 -11.94 -3.12 -29.15
CA LEU A 616 -11.25 -1.84 -29.33
C LEU A 616 -9.74 -2.03 -29.55
N LEU A 617 -9.13 -3.02 -28.89
CA LEU A 617 -7.71 -3.34 -29.10
C LEU A 617 -7.39 -3.84 -30.52
N THR A 618 -8.39 -4.24 -31.30
CA THR A 618 -8.19 -4.59 -32.73
C THR A 618 -8.14 -3.37 -33.65
N LEU A 619 -8.52 -2.18 -33.14
CA LEU A 619 -8.61 -0.97 -33.95
C LEU A 619 -7.23 -0.28 -34.12
N PRO A 620 -6.98 0.37 -35.25
CA PRO A 620 -5.76 1.15 -35.45
C PRO A 620 -5.61 2.26 -34.40
N GLY A 621 -4.44 2.33 -33.79
CA GLY A 621 -4.10 3.34 -32.76
C GLY A 621 -4.49 2.95 -31.35
N ALA A 622 -5.12 1.79 -31.16
CA ALA A 622 -5.34 1.24 -29.83
C ALA A 622 -4.03 0.75 -29.21
N SER A 623 -3.96 0.83 -27.88
CA SER A 623 -2.86 0.30 -27.07
C SER A 623 -3.43 -0.48 -25.89
N ALA A 624 -2.86 -1.66 -25.64
CA ALA A 624 -3.12 -2.41 -24.42
C ALA A 624 -2.13 -1.96 -23.34
N TYR A 625 -2.61 -1.83 -22.11
CA TYR A 625 -1.79 -1.65 -20.92
C TYR A 625 -1.54 -3.01 -20.27
N GLU A 626 -0.31 -3.20 -19.76
CA GLU A 626 0.17 -4.50 -19.29
C GLU A 626 -0.61 -5.03 -18.08
N ALA A 627 -0.98 -4.14 -17.18
CA ALA A 627 -1.70 -4.50 -15.96
C ALA A 627 -3.22 -4.64 -16.14
N ILE A 628 -3.75 -4.40 -17.36
CA ILE A 628 -5.17 -4.62 -17.64
C ILE A 628 -5.37 -6.03 -18.17
N ASP A 629 -6.15 -6.80 -17.42
CA ASP A 629 -6.52 -8.16 -17.76
C ASP A 629 -7.31 -8.24 -19.08
N ARG A 630 -7.34 -9.42 -19.69
CA ARG A 630 -8.07 -9.69 -20.92
C ARG A 630 -8.93 -10.91 -20.74
N LEU A 631 -9.97 -10.99 -21.55
CA LEU A 631 -10.78 -12.21 -21.62
C LEU A 631 -9.92 -13.37 -22.13
N SER A 632 -9.96 -14.49 -21.42
CA SER A 632 -9.25 -15.74 -21.75
C SER A 632 -9.87 -16.45 -22.96
#